data_1174e9d3b05aeaaa4c2172c9141bd320
#
_entry.id   1174e9d3b05aeaaa4c2172c9141bd320
#
_cell.length_a   1.000
_cell.length_b   1.000
_cell.length_c   1.000
_cell.angle_alpha   90.00
_cell.angle_beta   90.00
_cell.angle_gamma   90.00
#
_symmetry.space_group_name_H-M   'P 1'
#
loop_
_entity.id
_entity.type
_entity.pdbx_description
1 polymer ?
#
loop_
_entity_poly.entity_id
_entity_poly.type
_entity_poly.pdbx_seq_one_letter_code
_entity_poly.pdbx_strand_id
1 'polypeptide(L)'
;MPVHESFADPKRRLALGDYLSLFLMGLFNPVARTLRGLQQASHFPKMQAAACSRPVSLGSFSEAQSLVDPALLEKVFVDLAAQVPDSPALPPALRTQAWMARDGSLFAALPRMTWALYGGGREGFANNAVRLNVSLHLLKDAPVAATVTVGKACERATLRQDLKAGDAYVGDRYYGESYAFFGQLHEKGCRYLIRLIEKTVVTTVVEELPVSAEDTAAGVMRQAMVRLGSERTRSEVLRVIWFKGTGGQLIMLATNLSADELSAADATRLYRHRWQVEYFLPAFV
;
A
#
# COMPACT_ATOMS: atom_id res chain seq x y z
N MET A 1 24.67 7.22 0.18
CA MET A 1 26.12 7.27 0.45
C MET A 1 26.51 7.61 1.89
N PRO A 2 25.77 8.35 2.72
CA PRO A 2 26.18 8.60 4.12
C PRO A 2 26.33 7.33 5.00
N VAL A 3 25.56 6.29 4.72
CA VAL A 3 25.60 5.03 5.49
C VAL A 3 26.94 4.29 5.35
N HIS A 4 27.59 4.41 4.21
CA HIS A 4 28.87 3.74 3.96
C HIS A 4 30.00 4.35 4.80
N GLU A 5 30.00 5.66 5.02
CA GLU A 5 31.03 6.36 5.81
C GLU A 5 30.89 6.08 7.30
N SER A 6 29.65 6.02 7.83
CA SER A 6 29.42 5.71 9.24
C SER A 6 29.74 4.26 9.61
N PHE A 7 29.72 3.33 8.66
CA PHE A 7 30.18 1.95 8.83
C PHE A 7 31.66 1.73 8.50
N ALA A 8 32.36 2.74 8.03
CA ALA A 8 33.79 2.69 7.69
C ALA A 8 34.72 2.88 8.89
N ASP A 9 34.21 3.08 10.12
CA ASP A 9 35.04 3.17 11.34
C ASP A 9 35.86 1.89 11.52
N PRO A 10 37.22 1.94 11.50
CA PRO A 10 38.09 0.78 11.64
C PRO A 10 37.96 0.06 13.01
N LYS A 11 37.41 0.73 14.01
CA LYS A 11 37.09 0.12 15.31
C LYS A 11 35.76 -0.64 15.33
N ARG A 12 34.94 -0.46 14.32
CA ARG A 12 33.63 -1.07 14.25
C ARG A 12 33.76 -2.56 13.86
N ARG A 13 33.19 -3.42 14.69
CA ARG A 13 33.24 -4.87 14.49
C ARG A 13 32.02 -5.43 13.73
N LEU A 14 30.94 -4.70 13.66
CA LEU A 14 29.71 -5.11 12.97
C LEU A 14 29.69 -4.50 11.59
N ALA A 15 29.78 -5.33 10.55
CA ALA A 15 29.61 -4.91 9.17
C ALA A 15 28.11 -4.64 8.85
N LEU A 16 27.84 -3.75 7.91
CA LEU A 16 26.47 -3.42 7.49
C LEU A 16 25.73 -4.67 6.98
N GLY A 17 26.42 -5.50 6.19
CA GLY A 17 25.85 -6.75 5.67
C GLY A 17 25.46 -7.71 6.78
N ASP A 18 26.31 -7.91 7.78
CA ASP A 18 26.03 -8.75 8.94
C ASP A 18 24.82 -8.22 9.73
N TYR A 19 24.76 -6.90 9.94
CA TYR A 19 23.62 -6.26 10.60
C TYR A 19 22.31 -6.49 9.86
N LEU A 20 22.26 -6.19 8.56
CA LEU A 20 21.06 -6.34 7.75
C LEU A 20 20.62 -7.81 7.64
N SER A 21 21.56 -8.74 7.45
CA SER A 21 21.25 -10.18 7.38
C SER A 21 20.64 -10.71 8.68
N LEU A 22 21.21 -10.34 9.84
CA LEU A 22 20.66 -10.70 11.15
C LEU A 22 19.30 -10.05 11.40
N PHE A 23 19.14 -8.78 11.02
CA PHE A 23 17.88 -8.05 11.16
C PHE A 23 16.76 -8.69 10.32
N LEU A 24 17.02 -8.96 9.05
CA LEU A 24 16.08 -9.64 8.16
C LEU A 24 15.73 -11.05 8.66
N MET A 25 16.73 -11.80 9.13
CA MET A 25 16.46 -13.09 9.75
C MET A 25 15.53 -12.97 10.96
N GLY A 26 15.69 -11.95 11.78
CA GLY A 26 14.81 -11.69 12.94
C GLY A 26 13.37 -11.39 12.55
N LEU A 27 13.15 -10.74 11.40
CA LEU A 27 11.81 -10.47 10.89
C LEU A 27 11.09 -11.76 10.45
N PHE A 28 11.82 -12.69 9.84
CA PHE A 28 11.24 -13.93 9.30
C PHE A 28 11.32 -15.14 10.25
N ASN A 29 12.06 -15.02 11.37
CA ASN A 29 12.23 -16.11 12.31
C ASN A 29 11.29 -15.97 13.53
N PRO A 30 10.37 -16.91 13.77
CA PRO A 30 9.42 -16.82 14.87
C PRO A 30 10.07 -16.92 16.27
N VAL A 31 11.29 -17.45 16.36
CA VAL A 31 11.98 -17.69 17.64
C VAL A 31 12.93 -16.54 18.00
N ALA A 32 13.69 -16.01 17.05
CA ALA A 32 14.72 -15.01 17.30
C ALA A 32 14.23 -13.58 16.93
N ARG A 33 13.09 -13.15 17.48
CA ARG A 33 12.48 -11.83 17.19
C ARG A 33 13.03 -10.68 18.05
N THR A 34 13.83 -10.95 19.06
CA THR A 34 14.38 -9.93 19.95
C THR A 34 15.85 -9.68 19.66
N LEU A 35 16.35 -8.46 19.97
CA LEU A 35 17.78 -8.17 19.84
C LEU A 35 18.66 -9.16 20.60
N ARG A 36 18.24 -9.59 21.80
CA ARG A 36 18.94 -10.62 22.59
C ARG A 36 18.90 -11.99 21.90
N GLY A 37 17.75 -12.37 21.34
CA GLY A 37 17.62 -13.61 20.59
C GLY A 37 18.53 -13.63 19.36
N LEU A 38 18.61 -12.53 18.61
CA LEU A 38 19.50 -12.37 17.47
C LEU A 38 20.97 -12.37 17.89
N GLN A 39 21.31 -11.67 18.97
CA GLN A 39 22.65 -11.68 19.54
C GLN A 39 23.07 -13.12 19.94
N GLN A 40 22.22 -13.86 20.63
CA GLN A 40 22.49 -15.27 20.98
C GLN A 40 22.60 -16.14 19.74
N ALA A 41 21.70 -15.96 18.77
CA ALA A 41 21.75 -16.70 17.50
C ALA A 41 23.07 -16.47 16.74
N SER A 42 23.65 -15.27 16.79
CA SER A 42 24.92 -14.95 16.13
C SER A 42 26.12 -15.77 16.62
N HIS A 43 26.01 -16.43 17.78
CA HIS A 43 27.04 -17.31 18.30
C HIS A 43 27.01 -18.72 17.66
N PHE A 44 25.92 -19.10 16.99
CA PHE A 44 25.84 -20.42 16.38
C PHE A 44 26.61 -20.49 15.04
N PRO A 45 27.41 -21.56 14.79
CA PRO A 45 28.18 -21.69 13.56
C PRO A 45 27.33 -21.59 12.28
N LYS A 46 26.11 -22.14 12.30
CA LYS A 46 25.18 -22.05 11.15
C LYS A 46 24.78 -20.60 10.86
N MET A 47 24.64 -19.78 11.90
CA MET A 47 24.32 -18.37 11.75
C MET A 47 25.48 -17.56 11.22
N GLN A 48 26.70 -17.89 11.66
CA GLN A 48 27.91 -17.25 11.18
C GLN A 48 28.17 -17.56 9.70
N ALA A 49 27.81 -18.76 9.25
CA ALA A 49 27.90 -19.12 7.85
C ALA A 49 26.84 -18.46 6.96
N ALA A 50 25.65 -18.16 7.51
CA ALA A 50 24.50 -17.72 6.72
C ALA A 50 24.21 -16.21 6.82
N ALA A 51 24.44 -15.59 7.95
CA ALA A 51 23.95 -14.24 8.23
C ALA A 51 24.95 -13.27 8.88
N CYS A 52 26.05 -13.75 9.47
CA CYS A 52 27.05 -12.87 10.06
C CYS A 52 28.42 -13.56 10.12
N SER A 53 29.46 -12.79 9.87
CA SER A 53 30.85 -13.33 9.82
C SER A 53 31.41 -13.69 11.21
N ARG A 54 30.79 -13.19 12.29
CA ARG A 54 31.24 -13.36 13.69
C ARG A 54 30.11 -13.07 14.68
N PRO A 55 30.26 -13.48 15.97
CA PRO A 55 29.32 -13.12 17.01
C PRO A 55 29.19 -11.60 17.18
N VAL A 56 27.96 -11.15 17.39
CA VAL A 56 27.60 -9.73 17.49
C VAL A 56 27.30 -9.39 18.96
N SER A 57 27.81 -8.25 19.45
CA SER A 57 27.40 -7.73 20.75
C SER A 57 26.05 -7.05 20.72
N LEU A 58 25.30 -7.13 21.83
CA LEU A 58 24.00 -6.47 21.95
C LEU A 58 24.12 -4.95 21.77
N GLY A 59 25.19 -4.34 22.31
CA GLY A 59 25.45 -2.90 22.18
C GLY A 59 25.66 -2.51 20.72
N SER A 60 26.57 -3.19 19.99
CA SER A 60 26.83 -2.91 18.58
C SER A 60 25.58 -3.09 17.71
N PHE A 61 24.75 -4.11 18.00
CA PHE A 61 23.52 -4.34 17.26
C PHE A 61 22.46 -3.27 17.52
N SER A 62 22.34 -2.80 18.77
CA SER A 62 21.45 -1.71 19.17
C SER A 62 21.88 -0.37 18.58
N GLU A 63 23.18 -0.04 18.60
CA GLU A 63 23.72 1.17 18.02
C GLU A 63 23.55 1.22 16.49
N ALA A 64 23.73 0.09 15.82
CA ALA A 64 23.57 -0.02 14.37
C ALA A 64 22.18 0.42 13.89
N GLN A 65 21.13 0.23 14.70
CA GLN A 65 19.76 0.69 14.37
C GLN A 65 19.67 2.21 14.17
N SER A 66 20.49 2.98 14.87
CA SER A 66 20.50 4.44 14.73
C SER A 66 21.35 4.94 13.56
N LEU A 67 22.14 4.06 12.95
CA LEU A 67 23.08 4.40 11.88
C LEU A 67 22.57 4.05 10.49
N VAL A 68 21.60 3.16 10.38
CA VAL A 68 21.00 2.80 9.10
C VAL A 68 20.03 3.89 8.70
N ASP A 69 20.32 4.56 7.59
CA ASP A 69 19.39 5.51 7.00
C ASP A 69 18.18 4.76 6.41
N PRO A 70 16.95 5.04 6.88
CA PRO A 70 15.75 4.44 6.32
C PRO A 70 15.59 4.62 4.81
N ALA A 71 16.10 5.72 4.23
CA ALA A 71 16.06 5.98 2.80
C ALA A 71 16.84 4.94 1.98
N LEU A 72 17.89 4.32 2.57
CA LEU A 72 18.61 3.23 1.94
C LEU A 72 17.73 1.98 1.81
N LEU A 73 16.97 1.66 2.86
CA LEU A 73 16.03 0.53 2.84
C LEU A 73 14.89 0.77 1.86
N GLU A 74 14.38 2.00 1.77
CA GLU A 74 13.38 2.40 0.78
C GLU A 74 13.90 2.18 -0.65
N LYS A 75 15.13 2.59 -0.93
CA LYS A 75 15.74 2.36 -2.25
C LYS A 75 15.87 0.88 -2.58
N VAL A 76 16.40 0.07 -1.65
CA VAL A 76 16.51 -1.40 -1.84
C VAL A 76 15.13 -2.02 -2.08
N PHE A 77 14.13 -1.57 -1.35
CA PHE A 77 12.76 -2.02 -1.50
C PHE A 77 12.21 -1.72 -2.90
N VAL A 78 12.37 -0.49 -3.39
CA VAL A 78 11.94 -0.10 -4.74
C VAL A 78 12.69 -0.88 -5.82
N ASP A 79 14.01 -1.04 -5.67
CA ASP A 79 14.85 -1.78 -6.63
C ASP A 79 14.46 -3.27 -6.69
N LEU A 80 14.13 -3.89 -5.55
CA LEU A 80 13.63 -5.27 -5.51
C LEU A 80 12.24 -5.40 -6.13
N ALA A 81 11.33 -4.49 -5.82
CA ALA A 81 9.98 -4.47 -6.39
C ALA A 81 10.00 -4.31 -7.92
N ALA A 82 10.96 -3.54 -8.46
CA ALA A 82 11.13 -3.40 -9.90
C ALA A 82 11.48 -4.72 -10.60
N GLN A 83 12.18 -5.63 -9.91
CA GLN A 83 12.61 -6.93 -10.46
C GLN A 83 11.52 -8.01 -10.41
N VAL A 84 10.43 -7.80 -9.67
CA VAL A 84 9.32 -8.77 -9.61
C VAL A 84 8.62 -8.80 -10.96
N PRO A 85 8.48 -9.99 -11.61
CA PRO A 85 7.74 -10.12 -12.86
C PRO A 85 6.25 -9.91 -12.65
N ASP A 86 5.53 -9.61 -13.74
CA ASP A 86 4.08 -9.51 -13.68
C ASP A 86 3.44 -10.86 -13.33
N SER A 87 2.49 -10.81 -12.40
CA SER A 87 1.68 -11.97 -12.02
C SER A 87 0.73 -12.38 -13.15
N PRO A 88 0.52 -13.67 -13.40
CA PRO A 88 -0.48 -14.13 -14.36
C PRO A 88 -1.92 -13.96 -13.86
N ALA A 89 -2.13 -13.50 -12.63
CA ALA A 89 -3.45 -13.42 -12.00
C ALA A 89 -4.42 -12.45 -12.67
N LEU A 90 -3.89 -11.41 -13.36
CA LEU A 90 -4.71 -10.44 -14.08
C LEU A 90 -4.58 -10.59 -15.60
N PRO A 91 -5.68 -10.32 -16.35
CA PRO A 91 -5.69 -10.38 -17.80
C PRO A 91 -4.62 -9.49 -18.45
N PRO A 92 -4.07 -9.89 -19.62
CA PRO A 92 -3.08 -9.07 -20.35
C PRO A 92 -3.58 -7.66 -20.69
N ALA A 93 -4.89 -7.49 -20.94
CA ALA A 93 -5.49 -6.20 -21.23
C ALA A 93 -5.28 -5.15 -20.11
N LEU A 94 -5.18 -5.59 -18.85
CA LEU A 94 -4.92 -4.72 -17.70
C LEU A 94 -3.45 -4.34 -17.55
N ARG A 95 -2.53 -4.96 -18.28
CA ARG A 95 -1.07 -4.72 -18.18
C ARG A 95 -0.61 -3.43 -18.87
N THR A 96 -1.50 -2.73 -19.55
CA THR A 96 -1.20 -1.43 -20.17
C THR A 96 -0.96 -0.32 -19.16
N GLN A 97 -1.26 -0.56 -17.88
CA GLN A 97 -1.19 0.42 -16.80
C GLN A 97 -0.60 -0.16 -15.53
N ALA A 98 0.18 0.64 -14.83
CA ALA A 98 0.69 0.31 -13.50
C ALA A 98 -0.40 0.54 -12.44
N TRP A 99 -1.28 -0.44 -12.25
CA TRP A 99 -2.34 -0.37 -11.24
C TRP A 99 -1.79 -0.51 -9.84
N MET A 100 -2.06 0.47 -8.99
CA MET A 100 -1.62 0.50 -7.59
C MET A 100 -2.81 0.47 -6.64
N ALA A 101 -2.81 -0.47 -5.69
CA ALA A 101 -3.68 -0.41 -4.52
C ALA A 101 -2.91 0.20 -3.35
N ARG A 102 -3.55 1.09 -2.59
CA ARG A 102 -2.96 1.67 -1.38
C ARG A 102 -3.83 1.37 -0.18
N ASP A 103 -3.16 1.02 0.92
CA ASP A 103 -3.79 0.80 2.21
C ASP A 103 -2.83 1.20 3.34
N GLY A 104 -3.38 1.49 4.52
CA GLY A 104 -2.63 1.95 5.67
C GLY A 104 -2.93 1.14 6.93
N SER A 105 -1.87 0.62 7.56
CA SER A 105 -1.97 -0.06 8.86
C SER A 105 -1.39 0.79 9.99
N LEU A 106 -2.02 0.70 11.17
CA LEU A 106 -1.56 1.37 12.38
C LEU A 106 -0.66 0.43 13.19
N PHE A 107 0.47 0.96 13.63
CA PHE A 107 1.39 0.27 14.54
C PHE A 107 1.55 1.08 15.82
N ALA A 108 1.59 0.40 16.96
CA ALA A 108 1.90 1.02 18.23
C ALA A 108 3.31 1.62 18.19
N ALA A 109 3.42 2.88 18.58
CA ALA A 109 4.70 3.56 18.68
C ALA A 109 5.17 3.60 20.13
N LEU A 110 6.49 3.68 20.33
CA LEU A 110 7.05 3.80 21.66
C LEU A 110 6.64 5.12 22.32
N PRO A 111 6.40 5.17 23.64
CA PRO A 111 6.01 6.41 24.34
C PRO A 111 6.97 7.58 24.11
N ARG A 112 8.28 7.29 23.93
CA ARG A 112 9.31 8.30 23.63
C ARG A 112 9.22 8.90 22.21
N MET A 113 8.44 8.29 21.32
CA MET A 113 8.20 8.81 19.96
C MET A 113 7.11 9.90 20.00
N THR A 114 7.43 11.03 20.61
CA THR A 114 6.49 12.14 20.85
C THR A 114 5.91 12.73 19.56
N TRP A 115 6.60 12.59 18.44
CA TRP A 115 6.11 12.98 17.12
C TRP A 115 4.96 12.10 16.61
N ALA A 116 4.82 10.86 17.14
CA ALA A 116 3.83 9.88 16.75
C ALA A 116 2.54 9.95 17.58
N LEU A 117 2.20 11.11 18.14
CA LEU A 117 0.98 11.29 18.94
C LEU A 117 -0.27 10.93 18.14
N TYR A 118 -1.10 10.03 18.67
CA TYR A 118 -2.33 9.56 18.04
C TYR A 118 -3.59 10.19 18.61
N GLY A 119 -3.58 10.59 19.87
CA GLY A 119 -4.61 11.46 20.49
C GLY A 119 -5.99 10.85 20.64
N GLY A 120 -6.14 9.55 20.84
CA GLY A 120 -7.44 8.98 21.14
C GLY A 120 -7.47 7.46 21.21
N GLY A 121 -7.91 6.95 22.33
CA GLY A 121 -8.00 5.53 22.69
C GLY A 121 -8.96 4.67 21.85
N ARG A 122 -9.05 4.87 20.55
CA ARG A 122 -9.66 3.92 19.64
C ARG A 122 -8.63 2.89 19.22
N GLU A 123 -9.00 1.62 19.17
CA GLU A 123 -8.19 0.49 18.66
C GLU A 123 -6.98 0.05 19.52
N GLY A 124 -7.01 0.29 20.85
CA GLY A 124 -5.97 -0.24 21.76
C GLY A 124 -4.61 0.48 21.72
N PHE A 125 -4.47 1.55 20.93
CA PHE A 125 -3.28 2.41 20.93
C PHE A 125 -3.43 3.51 21.98
N ALA A 126 -2.61 3.46 23.04
CA ALA A 126 -2.77 4.37 24.18
C ALA A 126 -2.63 5.84 23.75
N ASN A 127 -1.44 6.27 23.32
CA ASN A 127 -1.20 7.66 22.96
C ASN A 127 -0.38 7.86 21.69
N ASN A 128 0.42 6.88 21.28
CA ASN A 128 1.33 7.00 20.16
C ASN A 128 1.12 5.87 19.16
N ALA A 129 0.95 6.23 17.90
CA ALA A 129 0.89 5.28 16.79
C ALA A 129 1.56 5.87 15.55
N VAL A 130 2.14 5.03 14.76
CA VAL A 130 2.59 5.33 13.40
C VAL A 130 1.68 4.61 12.40
N ARG A 131 1.49 5.22 11.25
CA ARG A 131 0.78 4.61 10.14
C ARG A 131 1.78 4.25 9.05
N LEU A 132 1.81 3.00 8.65
CA LEU A 132 2.51 2.52 7.47
C LEU A 132 1.51 2.51 6.30
N ASN A 133 1.71 3.39 5.33
CA ASN A 133 0.96 3.39 4.08
C ASN A 133 1.76 2.62 3.03
N VAL A 134 1.18 1.57 2.47
CA VAL A 134 1.83 0.74 1.44
C VAL A 134 1.08 0.89 0.13
N SER A 135 1.82 1.08 -0.96
CA SER A 135 1.30 0.98 -2.32
C SER A 135 1.73 -0.35 -2.91
N LEU A 136 0.78 -1.21 -3.26
CA LEU A 136 0.99 -2.49 -3.90
C LEU A 136 0.74 -2.35 -5.41
N HIS A 137 1.68 -2.82 -6.22
CA HIS A 137 1.51 -2.93 -7.67
C HIS A 137 0.71 -4.20 -7.97
N LEU A 138 -0.53 -4.05 -8.41
CA LEU A 138 -1.46 -5.16 -8.56
C LEU A 138 -1.06 -6.20 -9.63
N LEU A 139 -0.34 -5.79 -10.68
CA LEU A 139 0.15 -6.72 -11.68
C LEU A 139 1.35 -7.53 -11.20
N LYS A 140 2.08 -7.06 -10.20
CA LYS A 140 3.26 -7.72 -9.66
C LYS A 140 2.98 -8.42 -8.34
N ASP A 141 1.82 -8.19 -7.73
CA ASP A 141 1.51 -8.58 -6.35
C ASP A 141 2.65 -8.20 -5.38
N ALA A 142 3.30 -7.08 -5.65
CA ALA A 142 4.48 -6.62 -4.92
C ALA A 142 4.32 -5.17 -4.44
N PRO A 143 4.78 -4.86 -3.21
CA PRO A 143 4.78 -3.51 -2.71
C PRO A 143 5.84 -2.68 -3.46
N VAL A 144 5.48 -1.48 -3.89
CA VAL A 144 6.34 -0.57 -4.67
C VAL A 144 6.67 0.73 -3.96
N ALA A 145 5.90 1.08 -2.93
CA ALA A 145 6.18 2.22 -2.09
C ALA A 145 5.64 1.97 -0.67
N ALA A 146 6.34 2.50 0.31
CA ALA A 146 5.95 2.47 1.71
C ALA A 146 6.26 3.81 2.35
N THR A 147 5.28 4.43 3.00
CA THR A 147 5.43 5.73 3.66
C THR A 147 4.98 5.63 5.11
N VAL A 148 5.85 6.02 6.04
CA VAL A 148 5.54 6.07 7.47
C VAL A 148 5.09 7.48 7.83
N THR A 149 3.92 7.59 8.47
CA THR A 149 3.36 8.86 8.93
C THR A 149 2.91 8.75 10.38
N VAL A 150 2.56 9.89 10.99
CA VAL A 150 1.87 9.88 12.29
C VAL A 150 0.53 9.14 12.18
N GLY A 151 0.11 8.41 13.20
CA GLY A 151 -1.08 7.57 13.15
C GLY A 151 -2.36 8.30 12.75
N LYS A 152 -2.50 9.59 13.12
CA LYS A 152 -3.63 10.44 12.75
C LYS A 152 -3.57 11.03 11.33
N ALA A 153 -2.50 10.81 10.57
CA ALA A 153 -2.39 11.34 9.22
C ALA A 153 -3.52 10.80 8.32
N CYS A 154 -4.04 11.68 7.48
CA CYS A 154 -5.08 11.32 6.52
C CYS A 154 -4.44 10.58 5.32
N GLU A 155 -4.86 9.37 5.05
CA GLU A 155 -4.34 8.56 3.94
C GLU A 155 -4.52 9.25 2.57
N ARG A 156 -5.67 9.90 2.34
CA ARG A 156 -5.92 10.68 1.11
C ARG A 156 -4.94 11.84 0.96
N ALA A 157 -4.60 12.52 2.06
CA ALA A 157 -3.63 13.61 2.05
C ALA A 157 -2.22 13.09 1.76
N THR A 158 -1.85 11.94 2.31
CA THR A 158 -0.57 11.29 2.05
C THR A 158 -0.49 10.83 0.58
N LEU A 159 -1.53 10.14 0.07
CA LEU A 159 -1.56 9.72 -1.32
C LEU A 159 -1.46 10.91 -2.28
N ARG A 160 -2.12 12.04 -1.95
CA ARG A 160 -2.09 13.25 -2.78
C ARG A 160 -0.68 13.79 -3.01
N GLN A 161 0.22 13.64 -2.05
CA GLN A 161 1.62 14.08 -2.17
C GLN A 161 2.42 13.18 -3.13
N ASP A 162 2.01 11.92 -3.25
CA ASP A 162 2.71 10.90 -4.03
C ASP A 162 2.17 10.77 -5.48
N LEU A 163 1.06 11.47 -5.83
CA LEU A 163 0.41 11.37 -7.14
C LEU A 163 1.33 11.79 -8.29
N LYS A 164 1.48 10.92 -9.28
CA LYS A 164 2.23 11.17 -10.51
C LYS A 164 1.31 11.00 -11.73
N ALA A 165 1.49 11.87 -12.72
CA ALA A 165 0.76 11.77 -13.98
C ALA A 165 1.00 10.40 -14.63
N GLY A 166 -0.09 9.77 -15.11
CA GLY A 166 -0.05 8.44 -15.71
C GLY A 166 -0.21 7.28 -14.74
N ASP A 167 -0.10 7.51 -13.42
CA ASP A 167 -0.39 6.47 -12.43
C ASP A 167 -1.87 6.07 -12.43
N ALA A 168 -2.12 4.81 -12.08
CA ALA A 168 -3.48 4.27 -11.98
C ALA A 168 -3.72 3.69 -10.57
N TYR A 169 -4.78 4.13 -9.91
CA TYR A 169 -5.08 3.76 -8.52
C TYR A 169 -6.37 2.97 -8.40
N VAL A 170 -6.31 1.90 -7.60
CA VAL A 170 -7.51 1.15 -7.17
C VAL A 170 -7.71 1.43 -5.68
N GLY A 171 -8.82 2.10 -5.35
CA GLY A 171 -9.13 2.55 -3.99
C GLY A 171 -10.34 1.86 -3.38
N ASP A 172 -10.32 1.73 -2.06
CA ASP A 172 -11.46 1.28 -1.27
C ASP A 172 -12.49 2.41 -1.05
N ARG A 173 -13.53 2.14 -0.27
CA ARG A 173 -14.60 3.09 0.05
C ARG A 173 -14.13 4.35 0.79
N TYR A 174 -13.00 4.29 1.51
CA TYR A 174 -12.47 5.46 2.20
C TYR A 174 -12.09 6.57 1.22
N TYR A 175 -11.51 6.21 0.07
CA TYR A 175 -11.19 7.16 -1.00
C TYR A 175 -12.46 7.66 -1.70
N GLY A 176 -13.51 6.84 -1.76
CA GLY A 176 -14.79 7.14 -2.40
C GLY A 176 -15.69 8.14 -1.64
N GLU A 177 -15.33 8.53 -0.42
CA GLU A 177 -16.07 9.52 0.37
C GLU A 177 -15.86 10.96 -0.10
N SER A 178 -14.83 11.23 -0.89
CA SER A 178 -14.44 12.60 -1.27
C SER A 178 -14.46 12.82 -2.78
N TYR A 179 -15.49 13.47 -3.29
CA TYR A 179 -15.57 13.81 -4.71
C TYR A 179 -14.49 14.81 -5.15
N ALA A 180 -14.07 15.72 -4.23
CA ALA A 180 -12.94 16.61 -4.48
C ALA A 180 -11.63 15.84 -4.72
N PHE A 181 -11.48 14.63 -4.16
CA PHE A 181 -10.32 13.79 -4.40
C PHE A 181 -10.33 13.23 -5.82
N PHE A 182 -11.49 12.92 -6.39
CA PHE A 182 -11.60 12.49 -7.79
C PHE A 182 -11.15 13.60 -8.76
N GLY A 183 -11.57 14.86 -8.50
CA GLY A 183 -11.10 16.01 -9.26
C GLY A 183 -9.58 16.15 -9.22
N GLN A 184 -8.97 15.99 -8.04
CA GLN A 184 -7.52 16.06 -7.87
C GLN A 184 -6.77 14.94 -8.62
N LEU A 185 -7.29 13.71 -8.62
CA LEU A 185 -6.74 12.62 -9.42
C LEU A 185 -6.80 12.95 -10.91
N HIS A 186 -7.93 13.51 -11.36
CA HIS A 186 -8.13 13.90 -12.74
C HIS A 186 -7.18 15.04 -13.17
N GLU A 187 -7.10 16.11 -12.37
CA GLU A 187 -6.20 17.25 -12.60
C GLU A 187 -4.71 16.82 -12.66
N LYS A 188 -4.32 15.82 -11.89
CA LYS A 188 -2.98 15.24 -11.90
C LYS A 188 -2.75 14.28 -13.06
N GLY A 189 -3.75 14.01 -13.90
CA GLY A 189 -3.65 13.04 -14.99
C GLY A 189 -3.54 11.59 -14.50
N CYS A 190 -4.00 11.31 -13.27
CA CYS A 190 -4.07 9.95 -12.74
C CYS A 190 -5.35 9.25 -13.21
N ARG A 191 -5.27 7.94 -13.38
CA ARG A 191 -6.41 7.06 -13.61
C ARG A 191 -6.85 6.45 -12.30
N TYR A 192 -8.13 6.14 -12.17
CA TYR A 192 -8.61 5.55 -10.94
C TYR A 192 -9.78 4.59 -11.14
N LEU A 193 -9.88 3.64 -10.21
CA LEU A 193 -11.03 2.77 -10.00
C LEU A 193 -11.28 2.70 -8.49
N ILE A 194 -12.29 3.41 -7.99
CA ILE A 194 -12.50 3.62 -6.56
C ILE A 194 -13.90 3.16 -6.17
N ARG A 195 -13.98 2.35 -5.12
CA ARG A 195 -15.27 1.94 -4.54
C ARG A 195 -15.93 3.14 -3.86
N LEU A 196 -17.19 3.35 -4.18
CA LEU A 196 -18.06 4.34 -3.54
C LEU A 196 -18.65 3.78 -2.24
N ILE A 197 -19.01 4.67 -1.33
CA ILE A 197 -19.78 4.32 -0.14
C ILE A 197 -21.24 3.99 -0.50
N GLU A 198 -21.89 3.17 0.29
CA GLU A 198 -23.29 2.74 0.04
C GLU A 198 -24.29 3.90 0.03
N LYS A 199 -23.98 4.98 0.76
CA LYS A 199 -24.80 6.21 0.83
C LYS A 199 -24.56 7.19 -0.30
N THR A 200 -23.75 6.83 -1.30
CA THR A 200 -23.47 7.68 -2.45
C THR A 200 -24.74 7.99 -3.22
N VAL A 201 -25.03 9.27 -3.40
CA VAL A 201 -26.18 9.74 -4.15
C VAL A 201 -25.78 9.99 -5.61
N VAL A 202 -26.45 9.35 -6.54
CA VAL A 202 -26.38 9.67 -7.97
C VAL A 202 -27.37 10.81 -8.22
N THR A 203 -26.83 12.00 -8.46
CA THR A 203 -27.66 13.21 -8.66
C THR A 203 -28.23 13.28 -10.07
N THR A 204 -27.46 12.85 -11.07
CA THR A 204 -27.86 12.90 -12.48
C THR A 204 -27.24 11.71 -13.19
N VAL A 205 -28.06 11.00 -13.95
CA VAL A 205 -27.60 10.04 -14.96
C VAL A 205 -27.50 10.81 -16.28
N VAL A 206 -26.30 10.91 -16.81
CA VAL A 206 -26.02 11.62 -18.06
C VAL A 206 -26.23 10.68 -19.24
N GLU A 207 -25.76 9.44 -19.11
CA GLU A 207 -25.84 8.44 -20.16
C GLU A 207 -25.81 7.03 -19.54
N GLU A 208 -26.71 6.16 -19.98
CA GLU A 208 -26.64 4.73 -19.68
C GLU A 208 -25.70 4.05 -20.66
N LEU A 209 -24.80 3.24 -20.16
CA LEU A 209 -23.83 2.50 -20.98
C LEU A 209 -24.28 1.04 -21.16
N PRO A 210 -24.01 0.42 -22.31
CA PRO A 210 -24.37 -0.97 -22.54
C PRO A 210 -23.58 -1.90 -21.61
N VAL A 211 -24.24 -2.97 -21.17
CA VAL A 211 -23.61 -4.07 -20.40
C VAL A 211 -23.51 -5.28 -21.30
N SER A 212 -22.30 -5.75 -21.55
CA SER A 212 -22.03 -6.90 -22.42
C SER A 212 -22.38 -8.24 -21.71
N ALA A 213 -22.36 -9.33 -22.47
CA ALA A 213 -22.51 -10.67 -21.89
C ALA A 213 -21.37 -11.02 -20.94
N GLU A 214 -20.13 -10.57 -21.25
CA GLU A 214 -18.96 -10.76 -20.39
C GLU A 214 -19.09 -9.95 -19.09
N ASP A 215 -19.55 -8.70 -19.17
CA ASP A 215 -19.82 -7.86 -18.01
C ASP A 215 -20.85 -8.52 -17.09
N THR A 216 -21.94 -9.04 -17.67
CA THR A 216 -22.99 -9.75 -16.93
C THR A 216 -22.44 -11.00 -16.25
N ALA A 217 -21.60 -11.76 -16.93
CA ALA A 217 -20.94 -12.94 -16.35
C ALA A 217 -19.98 -12.57 -15.22
N ALA A 218 -19.36 -11.37 -15.25
CA ALA A 218 -18.54 -10.82 -14.18
C ALA A 218 -19.35 -10.28 -12.99
N GLY A 219 -20.69 -10.27 -13.09
CA GLY A 219 -21.62 -9.79 -12.07
C GLY A 219 -21.99 -8.31 -12.20
N VAL A 220 -21.65 -7.67 -13.30
CA VAL A 220 -22.05 -6.28 -13.57
C VAL A 220 -23.55 -6.25 -13.85
N MET A 221 -24.23 -5.31 -13.22
CA MET A 221 -25.68 -5.12 -13.35
C MET A 221 -26.02 -3.88 -14.14
N ARG A 222 -25.18 -2.86 -14.09
CA ARG A 222 -25.39 -1.55 -14.70
C ARG A 222 -24.06 -0.83 -14.83
N GLN A 223 -23.95 0.03 -15.84
CA GLN A 223 -22.93 1.06 -15.92
C GLN A 223 -23.50 2.33 -16.56
N ALA A 224 -23.06 3.50 -16.09
CA ALA A 224 -23.55 4.76 -16.57
C ALA A 224 -22.53 5.89 -16.35
N MET A 225 -22.61 6.93 -17.19
CA MET A 225 -21.98 8.21 -16.92
C MET A 225 -22.89 9.02 -16.01
N VAL A 226 -22.37 9.43 -14.85
CA VAL A 226 -23.20 10.06 -13.81
C VAL A 226 -22.51 11.26 -13.16
N ARG A 227 -23.30 12.09 -12.48
CA ARG A 227 -22.81 13.02 -11.47
C ARG A 227 -23.21 12.50 -10.10
N LEU A 228 -22.27 12.57 -9.17
CA LEU A 228 -22.46 12.16 -7.78
C LEU A 228 -22.58 13.37 -6.88
N GLY A 229 -23.21 13.17 -5.71
CA GLY A 229 -23.25 14.14 -4.63
C GLY A 229 -24.56 14.94 -4.57
N SER A 230 -24.49 16.14 -4.04
CA SER A 230 -25.59 17.08 -3.89
C SER A 230 -25.30 18.36 -4.69
N GLU A 231 -26.24 19.30 -4.72
CA GLU A 231 -25.99 20.59 -5.38
C GLU A 231 -24.76 21.34 -4.87
N ARG A 232 -24.40 21.15 -3.60
CA ARG A 232 -23.24 21.79 -2.98
C ARG A 232 -21.93 21.03 -3.17
N THR A 233 -21.99 19.72 -3.43
CA THR A 233 -20.82 18.82 -3.47
C THR A 233 -20.88 17.90 -4.68
N ARG A 234 -21.10 18.47 -5.88
CA ARG A 234 -21.17 17.70 -7.12
C ARG A 234 -19.80 17.22 -7.58
N SER A 235 -19.73 15.97 -8.01
CA SER A 235 -18.61 15.49 -8.81
C SER A 235 -18.67 16.04 -10.25
N GLU A 236 -17.55 15.94 -10.96
CA GLU A 236 -17.59 15.94 -12.42
C GLU A 236 -18.36 14.72 -12.93
N VAL A 237 -18.62 14.67 -14.24
CA VAL A 237 -19.20 13.48 -14.87
C VAL A 237 -18.15 12.39 -14.84
N LEU A 238 -18.51 11.24 -14.29
CA LEU A 238 -17.63 10.07 -14.19
C LEU A 238 -18.45 8.80 -14.46
N ARG A 239 -17.76 7.74 -14.85
CA ARG A 239 -18.36 6.45 -15.07
C ARG A 239 -18.52 5.72 -13.75
N VAL A 240 -19.71 5.18 -13.49
CA VAL A 240 -19.97 4.28 -12.37
C VAL A 240 -20.40 2.92 -12.88
N ILE A 241 -19.87 1.87 -12.26
CA ILE A 241 -20.15 0.48 -12.56
C ILE A 241 -20.76 -0.13 -11.28
N TRP A 242 -21.96 -0.71 -11.41
CA TRP A 242 -22.67 -1.44 -10.36
C TRP A 242 -22.51 -2.93 -10.55
N PHE A 243 -22.01 -3.64 -9.58
CA PHE A 243 -21.85 -5.08 -9.67
C PHE A 243 -22.12 -5.80 -8.35
N LYS A 244 -22.42 -7.10 -8.41
CA LYS A 244 -22.57 -7.96 -7.22
C LYS A 244 -21.20 -8.44 -6.73
N GLY A 245 -20.87 -8.13 -5.46
CA GLY A 245 -19.73 -8.70 -4.77
C GLY A 245 -19.91 -10.18 -4.45
N THR A 246 -18.85 -10.83 -3.98
CA THR A 246 -18.84 -12.26 -3.62
C THR A 246 -19.86 -12.63 -2.54
N GLY A 247 -20.20 -11.71 -1.64
CA GLY A 247 -21.25 -11.85 -0.63
C GLY A 247 -22.65 -11.42 -1.08
N GLY A 248 -22.86 -11.14 -2.38
CA GLY A 248 -24.14 -10.69 -2.93
C GLY A 248 -24.45 -9.20 -2.72
N GLN A 249 -23.60 -8.47 -2.00
CA GLN A 249 -23.76 -7.04 -1.78
C GLN A 249 -23.55 -6.24 -3.08
N LEU A 250 -24.31 -5.16 -3.24
CA LEU A 250 -24.12 -4.23 -4.34
C LEU A 250 -22.87 -3.37 -4.09
N ILE A 251 -21.96 -3.36 -5.06
CA ILE A 251 -20.76 -2.53 -5.05
C ILE A 251 -20.84 -1.55 -6.21
N MET A 252 -20.48 -0.30 -5.93
CA MET A 252 -20.36 0.76 -6.91
C MET A 252 -18.91 1.15 -7.08
N LEU A 253 -18.39 1.14 -8.30
CA LEU A 253 -17.04 1.60 -8.64
C LEU A 253 -17.12 2.85 -9.50
N ALA A 254 -16.42 3.90 -9.10
CA ALA A 254 -16.24 5.12 -9.87
C ALA A 254 -14.90 5.08 -10.62
N THR A 255 -14.88 5.53 -11.86
CA THR A 255 -13.68 5.62 -12.68
C THR A 255 -13.74 6.79 -13.65
N ASN A 256 -12.59 7.33 -14.04
CA ASN A 256 -12.44 8.30 -15.13
C ASN A 256 -12.07 7.63 -16.46
N LEU A 257 -12.02 6.31 -16.52
CA LEU A 257 -11.74 5.55 -17.74
C LEU A 257 -13.02 5.25 -18.51
N SER A 258 -12.96 5.36 -19.83
CA SER A 258 -14.04 4.95 -20.74
C SER A 258 -14.23 3.42 -20.72
N ALA A 259 -15.31 2.95 -21.34
CA ALA A 259 -15.57 1.51 -21.47
C ALA A 259 -14.56 0.82 -22.39
N ASP A 260 -14.00 1.54 -23.35
CA ASP A 260 -12.99 1.03 -24.29
C ASP A 260 -11.60 0.92 -23.62
N GLU A 261 -11.29 1.80 -22.66
CA GLU A 261 -10.03 1.75 -21.90
C GLU A 261 -10.05 0.69 -20.80
N LEU A 262 -11.22 0.46 -20.19
CA LEU A 262 -11.40 -0.50 -19.10
C LEU A 262 -12.80 -1.09 -19.16
N SER A 263 -12.95 -2.34 -19.62
CA SER A 263 -14.25 -3.02 -19.62
C SER A 263 -14.82 -3.09 -18.20
N ALA A 264 -16.15 -3.16 -18.05
CA ALA A 264 -16.76 -3.28 -16.73
C ALA A 264 -16.41 -4.63 -16.07
N ALA A 265 -16.24 -5.69 -16.85
CA ALA A 265 -15.76 -6.98 -16.38
C ALA A 265 -14.34 -6.88 -15.80
N ASP A 266 -13.41 -6.24 -16.51
CA ASP A 266 -12.04 -6.06 -16.02
C ASP A 266 -11.96 -5.14 -14.82
N ALA A 267 -12.78 -4.10 -14.76
CA ALA A 267 -12.91 -3.24 -13.59
C ALA A 267 -13.29 -4.05 -12.33
N THR A 268 -14.25 -4.99 -12.46
CA THR A 268 -14.63 -5.84 -11.33
C THR A 268 -13.52 -6.83 -10.93
N ARG A 269 -12.81 -7.41 -11.91
CA ARG A 269 -11.65 -8.30 -11.68
C ARG A 269 -10.55 -7.56 -10.95
N LEU A 270 -10.18 -6.39 -11.44
CA LEU A 270 -9.15 -5.53 -10.87
C LEU A 270 -9.51 -5.10 -9.44
N TYR A 271 -10.76 -4.69 -9.21
CA TYR A 271 -11.20 -4.32 -7.87
C TYR A 271 -11.16 -5.49 -6.89
N ARG A 272 -11.54 -6.69 -7.31
CA ARG A 272 -11.42 -7.90 -6.46
C ARG A 272 -9.97 -8.21 -6.14
N HIS A 273 -9.06 -7.99 -7.09
CA HIS A 273 -7.63 -8.23 -6.88
C HIS A 273 -6.99 -7.22 -5.88
N ARG A 274 -7.58 -6.06 -5.68
CA ARG A 274 -7.15 -5.06 -4.69
C ARG A 274 -6.97 -5.66 -3.27
N TRP A 275 -7.74 -6.68 -2.91
CA TRP A 275 -7.62 -7.33 -1.60
C TRP A 275 -6.23 -7.90 -1.30
N GLN A 276 -5.37 -8.05 -2.30
CA GLN A 276 -3.99 -8.48 -2.11
C GLN A 276 -3.21 -7.53 -1.19
N VAL A 277 -3.49 -6.22 -1.21
CA VAL A 277 -2.86 -5.27 -0.29
C VAL A 277 -3.23 -5.55 1.17
N GLU A 278 -4.46 -5.99 1.42
CA GLU A 278 -4.94 -6.33 2.77
C GLU A 278 -4.35 -7.65 3.28
N TYR A 279 -4.01 -8.59 2.40
CA TYR A 279 -3.27 -9.80 2.77
C TYR A 279 -1.78 -9.54 3.00
N PHE A 280 -1.22 -8.54 2.33
CA PHE A 280 0.18 -8.17 2.49
C PHE A 280 0.45 -7.51 3.86
N LEU A 281 -0.38 -6.57 4.29
CA LEU A 281 -0.17 -5.79 5.51
C LEU A 281 -0.13 -6.61 6.81
N PRO A 282 -0.99 -7.61 7.06
CA PRO A 282 -0.93 -8.43 8.26
C PRO A 282 0.35 -9.25 8.42
N ALA A 283 1.11 -9.46 7.36
CA ALA A 283 2.39 -10.14 7.44
C ALA A 283 3.43 -9.37 8.28
N PHE A 284 3.16 -8.08 8.59
CA PHE A 284 4.03 -7.20 9.37
C PHE A 284 3.48 -6.88 10.78
N VAL A 285 2.34 -7.43 11.17
CA VAL A 285 1.69 -7.19 12.48
C VAL A 285 1.99 -8.30 13.49
#